data_3e9748985ffbe8acf9ccdb5b1dc2be71
#
_entry.id   3e9748985ffbe8acf9ccdb5b1dc2be71
#
_cell.length_a   1.000
_cell.length_b   1.000
_cell.length_c   1.000
_cell.angle_alpha   90.00
_cell.angle_beta   90.00
_cell.angle_gamma   90.00
#
_symmetry.space_group_name_H-M   'P 1'
#
loop_
_entity.id
_entity.type
_entity.pdbx_description
1 polymer ?
#
loop_
_entity_poly.entity_id
_entity_poly.type
_entity_poly.pdbx_seq_one_letter_code
_entity_poly.pdbx_strand_id
1 'polypeptide(L)'
;QPTRALEFRPRLLHRLDKDTSGVVLVAKNLAAERALRAAFELGAVQKHYLALVEGEYPLREGESEIIDLPIGPDERKSGRMQIDEQHGKPSRTRVSIEQAFHGYTLLRCEPLTGRTHQIRVHLRAKGFPLVIDPYYGRRRTLSLSEFKLDYRRKPGSVEHPLMERLTLHARRIDFPDVRTLDQGLVQQAQALAEGQSMRYSLSDFERAQRIVVESPVPSDLARVLKQLAKVRPKRANR
;
A
#
# COMPACT_ATOMS: atom_id res chain seq x y z
N GLN A 1 -11.27 -40.15 -24.65
CA GLN A 1 -11.17 -39.51 -23.32
C GLN A 1 -11.07 -38.00 -23.53
N PRO A 2 -11.90 -37.16 -22.90
CA PRO A 2 -11.76 -35.73 -23.02
C PRO A 2 -10.45 -35.31 -22.34
N THR A 3 -9.58 -34.68 -23.09
CA THR A 3 -8.36 -34.05 -22.60
C THR A 3 -8.76 -33.02 -21.53
N ARG A 4 -8.47 -33.30 -20.30
CA ARG A 4 -8.70 -32.39 -19.18
C ARG A 4 -7.91 -31.14 -19.46
N ALA A 5 -8.58 -30.09 -19.92
CA ALA A 5 -7.96 -28.77 -20.08
C ALA A 5 -7.32 -28.43 -18.74
N LEU A 6 -6.02 -28.16 -18.76
CA LEU A 6 -5.29 -27.70 -17.57
C LEU A 6 -5.94 -26.41 -17.10
N GLU A 7 -6.82 -26.49 -16.10
CA GLU A 7 -7.46 -25.31 -15.52
C GLU A 7 -6.37 -24.37 -14.98
N PHE A 8 -6.26 -23.21 -15.59
CA PHE A 8 -5.34 -22.17 -15.08
C PHE A 8 -5.80 -21.77 -13.69
N ARG A 9 -4.91 -21.93 -12.71
CA ARG A 9 -5.16 -21.46 -11.34
C ARG A 9 -4.83 -19.97 -11.25
N PRO A 10 -5.74 -19.11 -10.74
CA PRO A 10 -5.48 -17.70 -10.55
C PRO A 10 -4.19 -17.44 -9.76
N ARG A 11 -3.37 -16.47 -10.20
CA ARG A 11 -2.08 -16.14 -9.62
C ARG A 11 -2.08 -14.74 -9.05
N LEU A 12 -1.61 -14.60 -7.81
CA LEU A 12 -1.35 -13.31 -7.19
C LEU A 12 -0.18 -12.62 -7.91
N LEU A 13 -0.36 -11.37 -8.28
CA LEU A 13 0.66 -10.54 -8.93
C LEU A 13 1.48 -9.73 -7.93
N HIS A 14 0.89 -9.42 -6.80
CA HIS A 14 1.54 -8.77 -5.67
C HIS A 14 0.90 -9.24 -4.36
N ARG A 15 1.42 -8.76 -3.25
CA ARG A 15 0.93 -9.08 -1.91
C ARG A 15 0.70 -7.82 -1.10
N LEU A 16 -0.16 -7.93 -0.09
CA LEU A 16 -0.28 -6.98 1.01
C LEU A 16 0.40 -7.57 2.25
N ASP A 17 0.85 -6.70 3.16
CA ASP A 17 1.31 -7.14 4.48
C ASP A 17 0.13 -7.73 5.26
N LYS A 18 0.42 -8.60 6.22
CA LYS A 18 -0.59 -9.11 7.16
C LYS A 18 -1.30 -7.93 7.83
N ASP A 19 -2.61 -7.99 7.90
CA ASP A 19 -3.51 -6.98 8.47
C ASP A 19 -3.62 -5.66 7.67
N THR A 20 -2.98 -5.56 6.49
CA THR A 20 -3.25 -4.50 5.52
C THR A 20 -4.50 -4.85 4.72
N SER A 21 -5.46 -3.94 4.68
CA SER A 21 -6.66 -4.08 3.84
C SER A 21 -6.49 -3.45 2.46
N GLY A 22 -7.39 -3.75 1.53
CA GLY A 22 -7.47 -3.07 0.24
C GLY A 22 -7.35 -3.95 -0.98
N VAL A 23 -6.98 -3.34 -2.11
CA VAL A 23 -6.98 -3.97 -3.44
C VAL A 23 -5.81 -4.94 -3.59
N VAL A 24 -6.11 -6.12 -4.12
CA VAL A 24 -5.13 -7.12 -4.58
C VAL A 24 -5.46 -7.50 -6.01
N LEU A 25 -4.45 -7.51 -6.89
CA LEU A 25 -4.58 -7.87 -8.29
C LEU A 25 -4.22 -9.35 -8.50
N VAL A 26 -5.11 -10.05 -9.21
CA VAL A 26 -4.98 -11.48 -9.51
C VAL A 26 -5.10 -11.69 -11.02
N ALA A 27 -4.15 -12.40 -11.61
CA ALA A 27 -4.25 -12.82 -13.01
C ALA A 27 -5.15 -14.06 -13.13
N LYS A 28 -6.03 -14.07 -14.12
CA LYS A 28 -6.99 -15.16 -14.40
C LYS A 28 -6.55 -16.08 -15.53
N ASN A 29 -5.45 -15.78 -16.22
CA ASN A 29 -4.82 -16.60 -17.25
C ASN A 29 -3.32 -16.28 -17.34
N LEU A 30 -2.58 -17.14 -18.05
CA LEU A 30 -1.13 -17.06 -18.17
C LEU A 30 -0.65 -15.80 -18.93
N ALA A 31 -1.37 -15.41 -19.98
CA ALA A 31 -1.01 -14.21 -20.75
C ALA A 31 -1.10 -12.95 -19.86
N ALA A 32 -2.21 -12.79 -19.12
CA ALA A 32 -2.37 -11.70 -18.17
C ALA A 32 -1.33 -11.75 -17.04
N GLU A 33 -0.98 -12.94 -16.54
CA GLU A 33 0.07 -13.09 -15.51
C GLU A 33 1.40 -12.56 -16.03
N ARG A 34 1.85 -12.98 -17.21
CA ARG A 34 3.13 -12.57 -17.79
C ARG A 34 3.20 -11.06 -18.05
N ALA A 35 2.18 -10.53 -18.73
CA ALA A 35 2.13 -9.10 -19.05
C ALA A 35 2.08 -8.22 -17.80
N LEU A 36 1.25 -8.56 -16.81
CA LEU A 36 1.13 -7.76 -15.59
C LEU A 36 2.36 -7.90 -14.69
N ARG A 37 3.04 -9.05 -14.66
CA ARG A 37 4.33 -9.17 -13.96
C ARG A 37 5.36 -8.22 -14.56
N ALA A 38 5.48 -8.20 -15.90
CA ALA A 38 6.37 -7.26 -16.58
C ALA A 38 5.98 -5.81 -16.29
N ALA A 39 4.68 -5.49 -16.27
CA ALA A 39 4.20 -4.14 -15.90
C ALA A 39 4.60 -3.75 -14.46
N PHE A 40 4.58 -4.68 -13.50
CA PHE A 40 5.09 -4.43 -12.15
C PHE A 40 6.60 -4.23 -12.12
N GLU A 41 7.37 -5.05 -12.84
CA GLU A 41 8.83 -4.98 -12.90
C GLU A 41 9.32 -3.68 -13.54
N LEU A 42 8.64 -3.23 -14.58
CA LEU A 42 8.95 -1.98 -15.29
C LEU A 42 8.36 -0.72 -14.64
N GLY A 43 7.64 -0.86 -13.50
CA GLY A 43 7.07 0.29 -12.79
C GLY A 43 5.82 0.90 -13.43
N ALA A 44 5.19 0.21 -14.39
CA ALA A 44 3.98 0.65 -15.05
C ALA A 44 2.70 0.52 -14.19
N VAL A 45 2.80 -0.08 -13.00
CA VAL A 45 1.69 -0.21 -12.04
C VAL A 45 1.86 0.79 -10.91
N GLN A 46 0.87 1.64 -10.71
CA GLN A 46 0.84 2.62 -9.62
C GLN A 46 -0.05 2.08 -8.48
N LYS A 47 0.41 2.27 -7.25
CA LYS A 47 -0.30 1.83 -6.04
C LYS A 47 -0.41 3.00 -5.08
N HIS A 48 -1.60 3.24 -4.54
CA HIS A 48 -1.85 4.29 -3.57
C HIS A 48 -2.39 3.68 -2.28
N TYR A 49 -1.76 4.02 -1.19
CA TYR A 49 -2.14 3.57 0.14
C TYR A 49 -2.56 4.76 1.00
N LEU A 50 -3.50 4.53 1.90
CA LEU A 50 -3.79 5.41 3.02
C LEU A 50 -3.07 4.86 4.25
N ALA A 51 -2.30 5.72 4.91
CA ALA A 51 -1.53 5.41 6.09
C ALA A 51 -1.85 6.40 7.21
N LEU A 52 -2.52 5.98 8.29
CA LEU A 52 -2.71 6.83 9.46
C LEU A 52 -1.50 6.71 10.36
N VAL A 53 -0.80 7.83 10.59
CA VAL A 53 0.45 7.93 11.35
C VAL A 53 0.29 8.74 12.62
N GLU A 54 1.17 8.51 13.60
CA GLU A 54 1.35 9.35 14.77
C GLU A 54 2.06 10.65 14.40
N GLY A 55 1.64 11.76 14.99
CA GLY A 55 2.25 13.07 14.81
C GLY A 55 1.67 13.87 13.61
N GLU A 56 2.12 15.11 13.54
CA GLU A 56 1.77 16.04 12.46
C GLU A 56 2.89 16.03 11.41
N TYR A 57 2.64 15.40 10.28
CA TYR A 57 3.63 15.27 9.22
C TYR A 57 4.00 16.64 8.65
N PRO A 58 5.30 16.98 8.46
CA PRO A 58 5.76 18.34 8.19
C PRO A 58 5.69 18.72 6.69
N LEU A 59 4.56 18.44 6.04
CA LEU A 59 4.24 18.90 4.69
C LEU A 59 3.05 19.86 4.74
N ARG A 60 2.96 20.73 3.75
CA ARG A 60 1.76 21.52 3.50
C ARG A 60 0.79 20.76 2.61
N GLU A 61 -0.46 21.19 2.59
CA GLU A 61 -1.46 20.65 1.68
C GLU A 61 -1.01 20.86 0.22
N GLY A 62 -1.09 19.81 -0.60
CA GLY A 62 -0.62 19.81 -1.98
C GLY A 62 0.87 19.51 -2.18
N GLU A 63 1.68 19.55 -1.12
CA GLU A 63 3.09 19.15 -1.19
C GLU A 63 3.25 17.64 -1.13
N SER A 64 4.36 17.15 -1.68
CA SER A 64 4.79 15.77 -1.55
C SER A 64 6.29 15.67 -1.38
N GLU A 65 6.77 14.63 -0.68
CA GLU A 65 8.19 14.28 -0.65
C GLU A 65 8.42 12.83 -1.07
N ILE A 66 9.64 12.51 -1.46
CA ILE A 66 10.07 11.14 -1.70
C ILE A 66 11.00 10.72 -0.56
N ILE A 67 10.59 9.68 0.17
CA ILE A 67 11.45 9.00 1.11
C ILE A 67 12.29 8.02 0.30
N ASP A 68 13.59 8.28 0.20
CA ASP A 68 14.56 7.46 -0.56
C ASP A 68 15.57 6.88 0.42
N LEU A 69 15.24 5.74 1.01
CA LEU A 69 16.04 5.07 2.02
C LEU A 69 16.09 3.57 1.72
N PRO A 70 17.28 2.95 1.65
CA PRO A 70 17.40 1.53 1.33
C PRO A 70 16.90 0.65 2.46
N ILE A 71 16.26 -0.48 2.10
CA ILE A 71 15.63 -1.39 3.06
C ILE A 71 16.29 -2.78 2.98
N GLY A 72 16.71 -3.29 4.12
CA GLY A 72 17.23 -4.63 4.34
C GLY A 72 16.48 -5.38 5.44
N PRO A 73 16.77 -6.69 5.62
CA PRO A 73 16.22 -7.46 6.74
C PRO A 73 16.80 -6.94 8.08
N ASP A 74 15.98 -7.02 9.14
CA ASP A 74 16.46 -6.79 10.50
C ASP A 74 17.05 -8.10 11.04
N GLU A 75 18.37 -8.20 11.10
CA GLU A 75 19.09 -9.40 11.55
C GLU A 75 18.77 -9.79 12.99
N ARG A 76 18.37 -8.80 13.82
CA ARG A 76 18.06 -9.03 15.24
C ARG A 76 16.63 -9.49 15.47
N LYS A 77 15.73 -9.26 14.50
CA LYS A 77 14.29 -9.52 14.64
C LYS A 77 13.74 -10.15 13.38
N SER A 78 13.67 -11.48 13.38
CA SER A 78 13.10 -12.24 12.25
C SER A 78 11.75 -11.70 11.76
N GLY A 79 11.57 -11.63 10.45
CA GLY A 79 10.36 -11.14 9.80
C GLY A 79 10.20 -9.61 9.78
N ARG A 80 11.17 -8.85 10.31
CA ARG A 80 11.21 -7.39 10.23
C ARG A 80 12.17 -6.91 9.15
N MET A 81 11.93 -5.68 8.72
CA MET A 81 12.82 -4.94 7.83
C MET A 81 13.31 -3.69 8.55
N GLN A 82 14.44 -3.15 8.12
CA GLN A 82 15.03 -1.91 8.64
C GLN A 82 15.62 -1.08 7.51
N ILE A 83 15.94 0.19 7.80
CA ILE A 83 16.82 0.97 6.94
C ILE A 83 18.21 0.39 7.08
N ASP A 84 18.81 0.10 5.94
CA ASP A 84 20.15 -0.49 5.84
C ASP A 84 20.89 0.21 4.70
N GLU A 85 21.70 1.19 5.06
CA GLU A 85 22.42 2.04 4.12
C GLU A 85 23.55 1.29 3.40
N GLN A 86 24.03 0.18 3.97
CA GLN A 86 25.17 -0.56 3.43
C GLN A 86 24.76 -1.70 2.50
N HIS A 87 23.73 -2.48 2.87
CA HIS A 87 23.34 -3.70 2.15
C HIS A 87 21.86 -3.69 1.74
N GLY A 88 21.11 -2.65 2.11
CA GLY A 88 19.68 -2.52 1.80
C GLY A 88 19.42 -2.36 0.30
N LYS A 89 18.29 -2.84 -0.13
CA LYS A 89 17.83 -2.65 -1.51
C LYS A 89 17.25 -1.24 -1.69
N PRO A 90 17.57 -0.53 -2.78
CA PRO A 90 17.00 0.78 -3.09
C PRO A 90 15.48 0.76 -2.98
N SER A 91 14.94 1.73 -2.24
CA SER A 91 13.51 1.77 -1.91
C SER A 91 13.03 3.21 -1.85
N ARG A 92 11.95 3.51 -2.58
CA ARG A 92 11.43 4.87 -2.73
C ARG A 92 9.92 4.90 -2.50
N THR A 93 9.46 5.81 -1.65
CA THR A 93 8.03 6.02 -1.36
C THR A 93 7.72 7.50 -1.45
N ARG A 94 6.78 7.90 -2.33
CA ARG A 94 6.23 9.24 -2.33
C ARG A 94 5.16 9.34 -1.26
N VAL A 95 5.17 10.43 -0.49
CA VAL A 95 4.15 10.70 0.53
C VAL A 95 3.59 12.11 0.36
N SER A 96 2.30 12.26 0.61
CA SER A 96 1.59 13.54 0.65
C SER A 96 0.51 13.48 1.74
N ILE A 97 0.05 14.64 2.20
CA ILE A 97 -1.04 14.70 3.19
C ILE A 97 -2.37 14.47 2.48
N GLU A 98 -3.15 13.49 2.98
CA GLU A 98 -4.55 13.29 2.61
C GLU A 98 -5.48 14.05 3.57
N GLN A 99 -5.20 13.98 4.88
CA GLN A 99 -5.92 14.72 5.91
C GLN A 99 -5.05 14.88 7.16
N ALA A 100 -5.01 16.09 7.72
CA ALA A 100 -4.28 16.38 8.93
C ALA A 100 -5.21 16.53 10.14
N PHE A 101 -4.75 16.02 11.29
CA PHE A 101 -5.41 16.14 12.59
C PHE A 101 -4.39 16.60 13.63
N HIS A 102 -4.86 17.10 14.77
CA HIS A 102 -3.95 17.43 15.87
C HIS A 102 -3.36 16.15 16.48
N GLY A 103 -2.04 15.98 16.32
CA GLY A 103 -1.28 14.81 16.77
C GLY A 103 -1.36 13.57 15.88
N TYR A 104 -2.04 13.63 14.72
CA TYR A 104 -2.13 12.53 13.76
C TYR A 104 -2.17 13.05 12.33
N THR A 105 -1.71 12.24 11.38
CA THR A 105 -1.83 12.56 9.96
C THR A 105 -2.27 11.33 9.17
N LEU A 106 -3.28 11.48 8.32
CA LEU A 106 -3.59 10.53 7.27
C LEU A 106 -2.75 10.90 6.04
N LEU A 107 -1.86 10.01 5.63
CA LEU A 107 -0.99 10.18 4.48
C LEU A 107 -1.50 9.35 3.30
N ARG A 108 -1.34 9.89 2.11
CA ARG A 108 -1.31 9.14 0.86
C ARG A 108 0.13 8.71 0.60
N CYS A 109 0.34 7.41 0.43
CA CYS A 109 1.64 6.83 0.18
C CYS A 109 1.64 6.10 -1.17
N GLU A 110 2.61 6.42 -2.03
CA GLU A 110 2.81 5.78 -3.33
C GLU A 110 4.17 5.09 -3.32
N PRO A 111 4.23 3.77 -3.10
CA PRO A 111 5.48 3.02 -3.17
C PRO A 111 5.94 2.91 -4.63
N LEU A 112 7.03 3.60 -4.97
CA LEU A 112 7.67 3.58 -6.29
C LEU A 112 8.51 2.32 -6.52
N THR A 113 8.79 1.59 -5.45
CA THR A 113 9.42 0.27 -5.41
C THR A 113 8.54 -0.68 -4.59
N GLY A 114 8.85 -1.98 -4.53
CA GLY A 114 7.99 -2.99 -3.88
C GLY A 114 8.72 -3.82 -2.81
N ARG A 115 9.37 -3.19 -1.82
CA ARG A 115 10.06 -3.95 -0.76
C ARG A 115 9.11 -4.33 0.36
N THR A 116 9.40 -5.45 1.04
CA THR A 116 8.63 -5.91 2.21
C THR A 116 8.58 -4.81 3.27
N HIS A 117 7.40 -4.53 3.82
CA HIS A 117 7.14 -3.51 4.84
C HIS A 117 7.58 -2.08 4.47
N GLN A 118 7.80 -1.78 3.19
CA GLN A 118 8.43 -0.54 2.73
C GLN A 118 7.81 0.73 3.33
N ILE A 119 6.50 0.94 3.18
CA ILE A 119 5.81 2.14 3.70
C ILE A 119 5.99 2.23 5.21
N ARG A 120 5.85 1.14 5.93
CA ARG A 120 5.95 1.06 7.39
C ARG A 120 7.32 1.45 7.91
N VAL A 121 8.37 0.91 7.28
CA VAL A 121 9.78 1.18 7.62
C VAL A 121 10.14 2.63 7.31
N HIS A 122 9.76 3.12 6.13
CA HIS A 122 10.01 4.49 5.70
C HIS A 122 9.35 5.52 6.65
N LEU A 123 8.06 5.35 6.94
CA LEU A 123 7.34 6.27 7.83
C LEU A 123 7.92 6.24 9.25
N ARG A 124 8.29 5.06 9.77
CA ARG A 124 8.99 4.96 11.05
C ARG A 124 10.34 5.68 11.04
N ALA A 125 11.15 5.51 9.97
CA ALA A 125 12.45 6.15 9.85
C ALA A 125 12.35 7.68 9.82
N LYS A 126 11.26 8.21 9.25
CA LYS A 126 10.94 9.64 9.27
C LYS A 126 10.40 10.13 10.63
N GLY A 127 10.20 9.25 11.62
CA GLY A 127 9.65 9.59 12.92
C GLY A 127 8.12 9.58 13.01
N PHE A 128 7.43 9.15 11.97
CA PHE A 128 5.96 9.11 11.87
C PHE A 128 5.47 7.67 11.69
N PRO A 129 5.59 6.78 12.70
CA PRO A 129 5.14 5.41 12.59
C PRO A 129 3.61 5.35 12.40
N LEU A 130 3.12 4.26 11.79
CA LEU A 130 1.69 3.97 11.77
C LEU A 130 1.13 3.92 13.19
N VAL A 131 -0.08 4.43 13.39
CA VAL A 131 -0.76 4.46 14.71
C VAL A 131 -0.88 3.06 15.29
N ILE A 132 -1.27 2.08 14.47
CA ILE A 132 -1.25 0.67 14.84
C ILE A 132 -0.27 -0.05 13.91
N ASP A 133 0.82 -0.52 14.47
CA ASP A 133 1.78 -1.38 13.79
C ASP A 133 2.44 -2.32 14.80
N PRO A 134 2.17 -3.64 14.73
CA PRO A 134 2.74 -4.60 15.67
C PRO A 134 4.26 -4.71 15.64
N TYR A 135 4.90 -4.29 14.53
CA TYR A 135 6.35 -4.41 14.34
C TYR A 135 7.10 -3.09 14.53
N TYR A 136 6.52 -1.99 14.07
CA TYR A 136 7.22 -0.71 13.98
C TYR A 136 6.58 0.40 14.81
N GLY A 137 5.34 0.22 15.25
CA GLY A 137 4.59 1.15 16.10
C GLY A 137 4.69 0.83 17.59
N ARG A 138 3.95 1.60 18.38
CA ARG A 138 3.84 1.44 19.82
C ARG A 138 2.55 0.76 20.26
N ARG A 139 1.53 0.74 19.37
CA ARG A 139 0.17 0.27 19.67
C ARG A 139 -0.19 -0.95 18.85
N ARG A 140 -1.05 -1.76 19.42
CA ARG A 140 -1.70 -2.90 18.76
C ARG A 140 -3.18 -2.67 18.49
N THR A 141 -3.77 -1.73 19.23
CA THR A 141 -5.18 -1.33 19.13
C THR A 141 -5.26 0.19 19.24
N LEU A 142 -6.41 0.77 18.89
CA LEU A 142 -6.70 2.17 19.08
C LEU A 142 -8.11 2.34 19.64
N SER A 143 -8.19 2.90 20.85
CA SER A 143 -9.44 3.20 21.54
C SER A 143 -9.78 4.70 21.52
N LEU A 144 -11.02 5.06 21.72
CA LEU A 144 -11.46 6.45 21.73
C LEU A 144 -10.82 7.26 22.87
N SER A 145 -10.64 6.64 24.04
CA SER A 145 -10.00 7.23 25.21
C SER A 145 -8.56 7.70 24.96
N GLU A 146 -7.86 7.09 24.01
CA GLU A 146 -6.46 7.43 23.73
C GLU A 146 -6.27 8.78 23.03
N PHE A 147 -7.30 9.32 22.40
CA PHE A 147 -7.21 10.60 21.69
C PHE A 147 -8.34 11.58 22.01
N LYS A 148 -9.38 11.17 22.75
CA LYS A 148 -10.43 12.07 23.23
C LYS A 148 -10.13 12.47 24.68
N LEU A 149 -9.66 13.70 24.90
CA LEU A 149 -9.16 14.20 26.18
C LEU A 149 -10.19 14.12 27.32
N ASP A 150 -11.46 14.38 27.03
CA ASP A 150 -12.55 14.40 27.99
C ASP A 150 -13.42 13.13 27.91
N TYR A 151 -12.80 12.01 27.50
CA TYR A 151 -13.51 10.73 27.43
C TYR A 151 -13.90 10.25 28.82
N ARG A 152 -15.21 10.11 29.04
CA ARG A 152 -15.76 9.53 30.26
C ARG A 152 -16.40 8.19 29.95
N ARG A 153 -15.83 7.14 30.50
CA ARG A 153 -16.41 5.80 30.42
C ARG A 153 -17.57 5.69 31.39
N LYS A 154 -18.69 5.09 30.94
CA LYS A 154 -19.80 4.75 31.82
C LYS A 154 -19.33 3.76 32.89
N PRO A 155 -19.68 3.93 34.18
CA PRO A 155 -19.37 2.94 35.20
C PRO A 155 -19.81 1.54 34.80
N GLY A 156 -18.96 0.53 35.00
CA GLY A 156 -19.22 -0.87 34.64
C GLY A 156 -19.14 -1.23 33.16
N SER A 157 -18.94 -0.28 32.24
CA SER A 157 -18.77 -0.60 30.81
C SER A 157 -17.31 -0.89 30.46
N VAL A 158 -17.10 -1.78 29.48
CA VAL A 158 -15.79 -2.06 28.87
C VAL A 158 -15.67 -1.21 27.60
N GLU A 159 -14.55 -0.52 27.43
CA GLU A 159 -14.27 0.16 26.17
C GLU A 159 -13.76 -0.85 25.14
N HIS A 160 -14.42 -0.90 23.98
CA HIS A 160 -13.94 -1.69 22.84
C HIS A 160 -13.10 -0.82 21.93
N PRO A 161 -11.98 -1.33 21.42
CA PRO A 161 -11.15 -0.61 20.46
C PRO A 161 -11.93 -0.21 19.20
N LEU A 162 -11.63 0.94 18.68
CA LEU A 162 -12.17 1.40 17.39
C LEU A 162 -11.54 0.62 16.23
N MET A 163 -10.26 0.22 16.40
CA MET A 163 -9.48 -0.50 15.39
C MET A 163 -8.41 -1.36 16.06
N GLU A 164 -8.17 -2.58 15.52
CA GLU A 164 -7.23 -3.58 16.09
C GLU A 164 -6.23 -4.12 15.06
N ARG A 165 -6.22 -3.59 13.85
CA ARG A 165 -5.34 -4.00 12.77
C ARG A 165 -4.47 -2.83 12.28
N LEU A 166 -3.49 -3.15 11.43
CA LEU A 166 -2.57 -2.20 10.83
C LEU A 166 -3.32 -0.99 10.21
N THR A 167 -2.91 0.23 10.56
CA THR A 167 -3.51 1.47 10.03
C THR A 167 -2.99 1.80 8.63
N LEU A 168 -2.97 0.79 7.76
CA LEU A 168 -2.55 0.84 6.37
C LEU A 168 -3.62 0.21 5.47
N HIS A 169 -3.95 0.89 4.37
CA HIS A 169 -4.99 0.45 3.44
C HIS A 169 -4.57 0.69 1.99
N ALA A 170 -4.52 -0.36 1.18
CA ALA A 170 -4.28 -0.27 -0.26
C ALA A 170 -5.53 0.29 -0.96
N ARG A 171 -5.61 1.61 -1.04
CA ARG A 171 -6.80 2.37 -1.48
C ARG A 171 -7.07 2.22 -2.97
N ARG A 172 -6.00 2.25 -3.80
CA ARG A 172 -6.13 2.29 -5.25
C ARG A 172 -4.94 1.58 -5.90
N ILE A 173 -5.24 0.90 -6.98
CA ILE A 173 -4.26 0.40 -7.94
C ILE A 173 -4.62 0.89 -9.34
N ASP A 174 -3.62 1.32 -10.08
CA ASP A 174 -3.74 1.81 -11.45
C ASP A 174 -2.74 1.04 -12.30
N PHE A 175 -3.21 0.33 -13.31
CA PHE A 175 -2.40 -0.59 -14.12
C PHE A 175 -2.84 -0.59 -15.59
N PRO A 176 -1.95 -0.98 -16.53
CA PRO A 176 -2.29 -1.06 -17.93
C PRO A 176 -3.32 -2.17 -18.20
N ASP A 177 -4.31 -1.89 -19.05
CA ASP A 177 -5.18 -2.93 -19.58
C ASP A 177 -4.41 -3.77 -20.59
N VAL A 178 -3.92 -4.91 -20.15
CA VAL A 178 -3.12 -5.82 -20.99
C VAL A 178 -3.83 -6.37 -22.20
N ARG A 179 -5.17 -6.21 -22.28
CA ARG A 179 -5.96 -6.57 -23.47
C ARG A 179 -5.82 -5.55 -24.60
N THR A 180 -5.39 -4.33 -24.28
CA THR A 180 -5.17 -3.23 -25.24
C THR A 180 -3.70 -3.09 -25.67
N LEU A 181 -2.82 -3.99 -25.17
CA LEU A 181 -1.47 -4.10 -25.70
C LEU A 181 -1.54 -4.50 -27.18
N ASP A 182 -0.63 -3.95 -27.97
CA ASP A 182 -0.58 -4.19 -29.41
C ASP A 182 -0.70 -5.70 -29.72
N GLN A 183 -1.60 -6.04 -30.65
CA GLN A 183 -1.84 -7.44 -31.03
C GLN A 183 -0.58 -8.15 -31.54
N GLY A 184 0.38 -7.41 -32.10
CA GLY A 184 1.71 -7.91 -32.44
C GLY A 184 2.48 -8.44 -31.23
N LEU A 185 2.39 -7.77 -30.08
CA LEU A 185 2.96 -8.25 -28.81
C LEU A 185 2.22 -9.47 -28.26
N VAL A 186 0.88 -9.51 -28.43
CA VAL A 186 0.07 -10.66 -28.00
C VAL A 186 0.33 -11.89 -28.89
N GLN A 187 0.50 -11.70 -30.19
CA GLN A 187 0.85 -12.79 -31.13
C GLN A 187 2.27 -13.29 -30.93
N GLN A 188 3.24 -12.41 -30.64
CA GLN A 188 4.57 -12.80 -30.20
C GLN A 188 4.52 -13.61 -28.89
N ALA A 189 3.62 -13.27 -27.96
CA ALA A 189 3.42 -14.03 -26.73
C ALA A 189 2.88 -15.44 -26.98
N GLN A 190 2.04 -15.63 -28.01
CA GLN A 190 1.53 -16.94 -28.41
C GLN A 190 2.56 -17.76 -29.18
N ALA A 191 3.37 -17.13 -30.04
CA ALA A 191 4.48 -17.78 -30.76
C ALA A 191 5.64 -18.17 -29.84
N LEU A 192 5.81 -17.49 -28.71
CA LEU A 192 6.85 -17.73 -27.70
C LEU A 192 6.49 -18.82 -26.67
N ALA A 193 5.38 -19.56 -26.86
CA ALA A 193 5.13 -20.80 -26.11
C ALA A 193 6.25 -21.84 -26.27
N GLU A 194 7.21 -21.58 -27.16
CA GLU A 194 8.37 -22.41 -27.48
C GLU A 194 9.71 -21.94 -26.87
N GLY A 195 9.69 -21.29 -25.70
CA GLY A 195 10.94 -21.13 -24.88
C GLY A 195 11.68 -19.81 -24.99
N GLN A 196 11.17 -18.80 -25.72
CA GLN A 196 11.78 -17.46 -25.73
C GLN A 196 11.06 -16.51 -24.74
N SER A 197 11.83 -15.69 -24.01
CA SER A 197 11.26 -14.71 -23.07
C SER A 197 10.72 -13.49 -23.82
N MET A 198 9.47 -13.16 -23.58
CA MET A 198 8.84 -11.95 -24.10
C MET A 198 9.45 -10.72 -23.43
N ARG A 199 9.93 -9.77 -24.23
CA ARG A 199 10.47 -8.50 -23.72
C ARG A 199 9.43 -7.41 -23.92
N TYR A 200 8.74 -7.02 -22.84
CA TYR A 200 7.96 -5.79 -22.79
C TYR A 200 8.87 -4.60 -22.52
N SER A 201 8.55 -3.45 -23.11
CA SER A 201 9.14 -2.17 -22.76
C SER A 201 8.16 -1.33 -21.93
N LEU A 202 8.67 -0.33 -21.21
CA LEU A 202 7.80 0.59 -20.47
C LEU A 202 6.82 1.31 -21.42
N SER A 203 7.28 1.70 -22.62
CA SER A 203 6.47 2.39 -23.63
C SER A 203 5.29 1.56 -24.13
N ASP A 204 5.37 0.24 -24.10
CA ASP A 204 4.25 -0.62 -24.48
C ASP A 204 3.10 -0.48 -23.47
N PHE A 205 3.43 -0.37 -22.20
CA PHE A 205 2.45 -0.18 -21.12
C PHE A 205 1.95 1.27 -21.01
N GLU A 206 2.74 2.26 -21.40
CA GLU A 206 2.33 3.68 -21.40
C GLU A 206 1.26 3.96 -22.46
N ARG A 207 1.29 3.23 -23.59
CA ARG A 207 0.28 3.34 -24.67
C ARG A 207 -1.02 2.60 -24.36
N ALA A 208 -0.98 1.63 -23.46
CA ALA A 208 -2.14 0.84 -23.09
C ALA A 208 -3.18 1.70 -22.34
N GLN A 209 -4.46 1.37 -22.53
CA GLN A 209 -5.51 1.95 -21.69
C GLN A 209 -5.24 1.62 -20.22
N ARG A 210 -5.66 2.53 -19.34
CA ARG A 210 -5.46 2.37 -17.89
C ARG A 210 -6.71 1.83 -17.23
N ILE A 211 -6.53 0.84 -16.36
CA ILE A 211 -7.56 0.34 -15.45
C ILE A 211 -7.26 0.86 -14.06
N VAL A 212 -8.23 1.55 -13.48
CA VAL A 212 -8.17 2.06 -12.12
C VAL A 212 -9.17 1.30 -11.27
N VAL A 213 -8.69 0.70 -10.18
CA VAL A 213 -9.55 0.01 -9.20
C VAL A 213 -9.32 0.64 -7.83
N GLU A 214 -10.42 0.99 -7.16
CA GLU A 214 -10.39 1.54 -5.81
C GLU A 214 -11.12 0.62 -4.82
N SER A 215 -10.56 0.51 -3.63
CA SER A 215 -11.21 -0.11 -2.48
C SER A 215 -11.78 0.98 -1.58
N PRO A 216 -13.05 0.90 -1.13
CA PRO A 216 -13.57 1.86 -0.17
C PRO A 216 -12.77 1.84 1.13
N VAL A 217 -12.69 2.97 1.82
CA VAL A 217 -12.09 3.04 3.16
C VAL A 217 -12.88 2.10 4.08
N PRO A 218 -12.23 1.12 4.73
CA PRO A 218 -12.94 0.15 5.54
C PRO A 218 -13.54 0.80 6.79
N SER A 219 -14.64 0.24 7.28
CA SER A 219 -15.51 0.83 8.30
C SER A 219 -14.80 1.16 9.62
N ASP A 220 -13.83 0.35 10.03
CA ASP A 220 -13.01 0.58 11.22
C ASP A 220 -12.12 1.82 11.06
N LEU A 221 -11.38 1.92 9.95
CA LEU A 221 -10.56 3.10 9.66
C LEU A 221 -11.45 4.35 9.46
N ALA A 222 -12.55 4.25 8.73
CA ALA A 222 -13.49 5.36 8.54
C ALA A 222 -14.05 5.87 9.88
N ARG A 223 -14.32 4.97 10.82
CA ARG A 223 -14.77 5.32 12.19
C ARG A 223 -13.70 6.09 12.95
N VAL A 224 -12.43 5.63 12.89
CA VAL A 224 -11.28 6.32 13.51
C VAL A 224 -11.14 7.73 12.92
N LEU A 225 -11.11 7.86 11.59
CA LEU A 225 -10.98 9.17 10.91
C LEU A 225 -12.11 10.12 11.28
N LYS A 226 -13.36 9.64 11.31
CA LYS A 226 -14.52 10.43 11.75
C LYS A 226 -14.37 10.94 13.18
N GLN A 227 -13.89 10.11 14.10
CA GLN A 227 -13.65 10.52 15.48
C GLN A 227 -12.50 11.52 15.59
N LEU A 228 -11.38 11.29 14.90
CA LEU A 228 -10.26 12.24 14.85
C LEU A 228 -10.69 13.60 14.32
N ALA A 229 -11.45 13.65 13.23
CA ALA A 229 -12.00 14.90 12.67
C ALA A 229 -12.87 15.65 13.68
N LYS A 230 -13.61 14.94 14.55
CA LYS A 230 -14.48 15.52 15.56
C LYS A 230 -13.70 16.04 16.78
N VAL A 231 -12.73 15.30 17.28
CA VAL A 231 -12.10 15.58 18.60
C VAL A 231 -10.67 16.11 18.48
N ARG A 232 -10.05 16.00 17.32
CA ARG A 232 -8.68 16.45 17.01
C ARG A 232 -8.62 17.23 15.67
N PRO A 233 -9.56 18.14 15.37
CA PRO A 233 -9.51 18.89 14.14
C PRO A 233 -8.20 19.70 14.09
N LYS A 234 -7.50 19.68 12.95
CA LYS A 234 -6.42 20.66 12.73
C LYS A 234 -7.09 22.00 12.47
N ARG A 235 -6.75 23.02 13.26
CA ARG A 235 -7.24 24.39 12.99
C ARG A 235 -6.60 24.84 11.66
N ALA A 236 -7.42 25.33 10.74
CA ALA A 236 -6.90 26.01 9.57
C ALA A 236 -5.99 27.14 10.07
N ASN A 237 -4.74 27.17 9.58
CA ASN A 237 -3.89 28.34 9.80
C ASN A 237 -4.58 29.51 9.14
N ARG A 238 -5.03 30.48 9.96
CA ARG A 238 -5.50 31.79 9.51
C ARG A 238 -4.32 32.58 8.94
#